data_b6da65f274bb7d53ee6845a1f6daa77f
#
_entry.id   b6da65f274bb7d53ee6845a1f6daa77f
#
_cell.length_a   1.000
_cell.length_b   1.000
_cell.length_c   1.000
_cell.angle_alpha   90.00
_cell.angle_beta   90.00
_cell.angle_gamma   90.00
#
_symmetry.space_group_name_H-M   'P 1'
#
loop_
_entity.id
_entity.type
_entity.pdbx_description
1 polymer ?
#
loop_
_entity_poly.entity_id
_entity_poly.type
_entity_poly.pdbx_seq_one_letter_code
_entity_poly.pdbx_strand_id
1 'polypeptide(L)'
;MNDYKEYLDNGIYDFQCGKYTDAIEKINKSLEFKKDWEIPYFYRGAVNQVLENFDEAILDYTKALEFNDKMTDAYYNRAKILLTRKDIKNPDINRAVNDLEKSLELDPNFTDALYAMAAALKKQEKYQECLSYLDRVLELQPDFIHARALKKLILQKYV
;
A
#
# COMPACT_ATOMS: atom_id res chain seq x y z
N MET A 1 18.21 28.65 -2.47
CA MET A 1 18.30 27.28 -3.03
C MET A 1 17.29 26.42 -2.32
N ASN A 2 16.47 25.63 -3.04
CA ASN A 2 15.41 24.83 -2.39
C ASN A 2 15.98 23.50 -1.90
N ASP A 3 16.72 23.52 -0.81
CA ASP A 3 17.44 22.36 -0.27
C ASP A 3 16.52 21.18 0.09
N TYR A 4 15.22 21.43 0.36
CA TYR A 4 14.29 20.38 0.72
C TYR A 4 14.03 19.36 -0.41
N LYS A 5 14.05 19.81 -1.68
CA LYS A 5 13.90 18.89 -2.82
C LYS A 5 15.15 18.03 -2.99
N GLU A 6 16.32 18.63 -2.89
CA GLU A 6 17.59 17.91 -2.99
C GLU A 6 17.71 16.85 -1.89
N TYR A 7 17.34 17.18 -0.66
CA TYR A 7 17.30 16.20 0.42
C TYR A 7 16.32 15.05 0.13
N LEU A 8 15.13 15.36 -0.40
CA LEU A 8 14.18 14.33 -0.77
C LEU A 8 14.69 13.44 -1.89
N ASP A 9 15.20 14.02 -2.98
CA ASP A 9 15.71 13.26 -4.14
C ASP A 9 16.84 12.32 -3.72
N ASN A 10 17.76 12.80 -2.88
CA ASN A 10 18.83 11.98 -2.31
C ASN A 10 18.29 10.90 -1.37
N GLY A 11 17.24 11.18 -0.58
CA GLY A 11 16.59 10.19 0.28
C GLY A 11 15.88 9.09 -0.53
N ILE A 12 15.19 9.47 -1.61
CA ILE A 12 14.57 8.50 -2.54
C ILE A 12 15.64 7.64 -3.21
N TYR A 13 16.73 8.22 -3.64
CA TYR A 13 17.86 7.49 -4.23
C TYR A 13 18.45 6.47 -3.23
N ASP A 14 18.67 6.88 -1.97
CA ASP A 14 19.18 5.97 -0.95
C ASP A 14 18.18 4.83 -0.66
N PHE A 15 16.86 5.11 -0.66
CA PHE A 15 15.83 4.09 -0.55
C PHE A 15 15.93 3.06 -1.68
N GLN A 16 16.07 3.51 -2.92
CA GLN A 16 16.23 2.64 -4.09
C GLN A 16 17.52 1.80 -4.03
N CYS A 17 18.57 2.33 -3.38
CA CYS A 17 19.83 1.63 -3.14
C CYS A 17 19.80 0.71 -1.90
N GLY A 18 18.67 0.62 -1.19
CA GLY A 18 18.53 -0.18 0.03
C GLY A 18 19.18 0.42 1.29
N LYS A 19 19.57 1.71 1.24
CA LYS A 19 20.17 2.45 2.35
C LYS A 19 19.07 3.10 3.21
N TYR A 20 18.30 2.29 3.87
CA TYR A 20 17.05 2.73 4.52
C TYR A 20 17.25 3.77 5.63
N THR A 21 18.31 3.63 6.45
CA THR A 21 18.62 4.60 7.51
C THR A 21 18.98 5.96 6.94
N ASP A 22 19.85 5.99 5.92
CA ASP A 22 20.25 7.22 5.24
C ASP A 22 19.08 7.89 4.53
N ALA A 23 18.20 7.07 3.94
CA ALA A 23 16.95 7.53 3.32
C ALA A 23 16.06 8.27 4.32
N ILE A 24 15.79 7.67 5.50
CA ILE A 24 14.98 8.31 6.55
C ILE A 24 15.61 9.62 7.01
N GLU A 25 16.93 9.66 7.24
CA GLU A 25 17.63 10.88 7.68
C GLU A 25 17.43 12.01 6.67
N LYS A 26 17.65 11.75 5.38
CA LYS A 26 17.52 12.76 4.32
C LYS A 26 16.07 13.19 4.12
N ILE A 27 15.10 12.25 4.16
CA ILE A 27 13.68 12.59 4.07
C ILE A 27 13.26 13.46 5.26
N ASN A 28 13.74 13.17 6.47
CA ASN A 28 13.47 13.99 7.65
C ASN A 28 14.05 15.40 7.49
N LYS A 29 15.26 15.54 6.95
CA LYS A 29 15.83 16.86 6.63
C LYS A 29 14.97 17.63 5.63
N SER A 30 14.46 16.98 4.60
CA SER A 30 13.51 17.60 3.68
C SER A 30 12.27 18.15 4.42
N LEU A 31 11.71 17.38 5.37
CA LEU A 31 10.56 17.76 6.17
C LEU A 31 10.83 18.88 7.19
N GLU A 32 12.08 19.07 7.64
CA GLU A 32 12.47 20.22 8.46
C GLU A 32 12.26 21.54 7.71
N PHE A 33 12.54 21.55 6.40
CA PHE A 33 12.37 22.72 5.55
C PHE A 33 10.96 22.92 5.03
N LYS A 34 10.24 21.81 4.73
CA LYS A 34 8.87 21.84 4.20
C LYS A 34 8.04 20.68 4.73
N LYS A 35 7.08 20.99 5.61
CA LYS A 35 6.22 20.01 6.31
C LYS A 35 4.88 19.76 5.62
N ASP A 36 4.44 20.68 4.77
CA ASP A 36 3.14 20.67 4.08
C ASP A 36 3.26 20.10 2.66
N TRP A 37 3.79 18.91 2.56
CA TRP A 37 4.07 18.25 1.29
C TRP A 37 3.96 16.73 1.42
N GLU A 38 3.11 16.11 0.60
CA GLU A 38 2.75 14.69 0.67
C GLU A 38 3.91 13.73 0.36
N ILE A 39 4.79 14.11 -0.57
CA ILE A 39 5.80 13.18 -1.13
C ILE A 39 6.81 12.68 -0.09
N PRO A 40 7.40 13.51 0.77
CA PRO A 40 8.31 13.00 1.80
C PRO A 40 7.66 12.02 2.77
N TYR A 41 6.41 12.29 3.17
CA TYR A 41 5.67 11.36 4.02
C TYR A 41 5.42 10.03 3.32
N PHE A 42 5.01 10.05 2.04
CA PHE A 42 4.82 8.83 1.28
C PHE A 42 6.09 7.97 1.22
N TYR A 43 7.23 8.57 0.86
CA TYR A 43 8.48 7.82 0.78
C TYR A 43 9.02 7.38 2.14
N ARG A 44 8.86 8.18 3.19
CA ARG A 44 9.23 7.74 4.55
C ARG A 44 8.34 6.59 5.01
N GLY A 45 7.05 6.63 4.71
CA GLY A 45 6.14 5.51 4.91
C GLY A 45 6.57 4.24 4.18
N ALA A 46 7.04 4.37 2.93
CA ALA A 46 7.56 3.24 2.16
C ALA A 46 8.85 2.65 2.77
N VAL A 47 9.77 3.49 3.23
CA VAL A 47 10.97 3.04 3.93
C VAL A 47 10.61 2.33 5.24
N ASN A 48 9.73 2.93 6.05
CA ASN A 48 9.25 2.33 7.31
C ASN A 48 8.55 1.00 7.07
N GLN A 49 7.77 0.86 6.00
CA GLN A 49 7.13 -0.40 5.62
C GLN A 49 8.16 -1.50 5.32
N VAL A 50 9.25 -1.19 4.61
CA VAL A 50 10.33 -2.15 4.34
C VAL A 50 11.07 -2.55 5.61
N LEU A 51 11.23 -1.63 6.55
CA LEU A 51 11.83 -1.87 7.87
C LEU A 51 10.87 -2.55 8.86
N GLU A 52 9.65 -2.86 8.45
CA GLU A 52 8.58 -3.42 9.28
C GLU A 52 8.15 -2.51 10.45
N ASN A 53 8.46 -1.22 10.39
CA ASN A 53 7.96 -0.18 11.30
C ASN A 53 6.53 0.20 10.88
N PHE A 54 5.59 -0.73 11.07
CA PHE A 54 4.26 -0.64 10.46
C PHE A 54 3.41 0.53 10.98
N ASP A 55 3.53 0.87 12.25
CA ASP A 55 2.75 1.97 12.84
C ASP A 55 3.22 3.32 12.28
N GLU A 56 4.52 3.52 12.18
CA GLU A 56 5.13 4.70 11.58
C GLU A 56 4.77 4.81 10.09
N ALA A 57 4.80 3.68 9.37
CA ALA A 57 4.40 3.66 7.96
C ALA A 57 2.93 4.06 7.77
N ILE A 58 2.02 3.55 8.60
CA ILE A 58 0.59 3.90 8.56
C ILE A 58 0.39 5.39 8.87
N LEU A 59 1.10 5.95 9.87
CA LEU A 59 1.05 7.37 10.20
C LEU A 59 1.54 8.23 9.03
N ASP A 60 2.64 7.85 8.40
CA ASP A 60 3.23 8.57 7.28
C ASP A 60 2.32 8.51 6.03
N TYR A 61 1.76 7.36 5.67
CA TYR A 61 0.77 7.29 4.58
C TYR A 61 -0.49 8.09 4.90
N THR A 62 -0.93 8.08 6.15
CA THR A 62 -2.08 8.89 6.58
C THR A 62 -1.77 10.37 6.40
N LYS A 63 -0.57 10.81 6.79
CA LYS A 63 -0.14 12.19 6.65
C LYS A 63 -0.01 12.61 5.18
N ALA A 64 0.52 11.74 4.32
CA ALA A 64 0.57 11.98 2.88
C ALA A 64 -0.84 12.19 2.29
N LEU A 65 -1.82 11.35 2.70
CA LEU A 65 -3.20 11.43 2.25
C LEU A 65 -3.96 12.65 2.79
N GLU A 66 -3.58 13.21 3.94
CA GLU A 66 -4.11 14.50 4.43
C GLU A 66 -3.73 15.67 3.51
N PHE A 67 -2.55 15.64 2.89
CA PHE A 67 -2.09 16.66 1.95
C PHE A 67 -2.55 16.40 0.51
N ASN A 68 -2.68 15.12 0.14
CA ASN A 68 -3.13 14.74 -1.19
C ASN A 68 -3.93 13.43 -1.13
N ASP A 69 -5.26 13.54 -1.17
CA ASP A 69 -6.20 12.43 -1.13
C ASP A 69 -6.33 11.65 -2.45
N LYS A 70 -5.54 12.01 -3.48
CA LYS A 70 -5.50 11.35 -4.79
C LYS A 70 -4.28 10.44 -4.99
N MET A 71 -3.64 10.04 -3.90
CA MET A 71 -2.50 9.13 -3.96
C MET A 71 -2.96 7.67 -3.91
N THR A 72 -3.19 7.08 -5.07
CA THR A 72 -3.60 5.68 -5.24
C THR A 72 -2.70 4.71 -4.47
N ASP A 73 -1.37 4.86 -4.63
CA ASP A 73 -0.38 3.99 -3.98
C ASP A 73 -0.36 4.14 -2.46
N ALA A 74 -0.65 5.32 -1.91
CA ALA A 74 -0.66 5.53 -0.47
C ALA A 74 -1.83 4.78 0.20
N TYR A 75 -3.01 4.80 -0.41
CA TYR A 75 -4.14 3.98 0.03
C TYR A 75 -3.81 2.49 -0.05
N TYR A 76 -3.33 2.03 -1.21
CA TYR A 76 -2.96 0.64 -1.40
C TYR A 76 -1.90 0.16 -0.39
N ASN A 77 -0.82 0.91 -0.21
CA ASN A 77 0.26 0.53 0.70
C ASN A 77 -0.22 0.49 2.16
N ARG A 78 -1.04 1.46 2.59
CA ARG A 78 -1.63 1.45 3.94
C ARG A 78 -2.55 0.24 4.14
N ALA A 79 -3.40 -0.07 3.18
CA ALA A 79 -4.24 -1.26 3.20
C ALA A 79 -3.42 -2.56 3.25
N LYS A 80 -2.36 -2.64 2.46
CA LYS A 80 -1.46 -3.79 2.43
C LYS A 80 -0.85 -4.08 3.79
N ILE A 81 -0.37 -3.05 4.51
CA ILE A 81 0.12 -3.22 5.88
C ILE A 81 -0.99 -3.78 6.79
N LEU A 82 -2.19 -3.18 6.76
CA LEU A 82 -3.32 -3.61 7.59
C LEU A 82 -3.73 -5.07 7.34
N LEU A 83 -3.53 -5.58 6.12
CA LEU A 83 -3.87 -6.98 5.77
C LEU A 83 -2.77 -7.98 6.08
N THR A 84 -1.50 -7.56 6.06
CA THR A 84 -0.35 -8.47 6.07
C THR A 84 0.48 -8.45 7.34
N ARG A 85 0.39 -7.39 8.15
CA ARG A 85 1.13 -7.30 9.41
C ARG A 85 0.76 -8.46 10.36
N LYS A 86 1.77 -9.04 10.99
CA LYS A 86 1.63 -10.24 11.83
C LYS A 86 1.71 -9.95 13.34
N ASP A 87 2.09 -8.73 13.68
CA ASP A 87 2.29 -8.27 15.07
C ASP A 87 0.97 -7.99 15.82
N ILE A 88 -0.15 -7.94 15.11
CA ILE A 88 -1.50 -7.78 15.68
C ILE A 88 -2.37 -9.01 15.44
N LYS A 89 -3.13 -9.40 16.47
CA LYS A 89 -4.02 -10.58 16.40
C LYS A 89 -5.24 -10.36 15.51
N ASN A 90 -5.79 -9.14 15.50
CA ASN A 90 -6.99 -8.79 14.75
C ASN A 90 -6.68 -7.61 13.81
N PRO A 91 -6.29 -7.88 12.56
CA PRO A 91 -6.08 -6.82 11.59
C PRO A 91 -7.40 -6.09 11.30
N ASP A 92 -7.33 -4.78 11.14
CA ASP A 92 -8.49 -3.97 10.75
C ASP A 92 -8.79 -4.15 9.25
N ILE A 93 -9.43 -5.26 8.94
CA ILE A 93 -9.78 -5.62 7.55
C ILE A 93 -10.75 -4.60 6.95
N ASN A 94 -11.66 -4.04 7.74
CA ASN A 94 -12.63 -3.07 7.24
C ASN A 94 -11.94 -1.77 6.82
N ARG A 95 -10.97 -1.30 7.61
CA ARG A 95 -10.16 -0.14 7.22
C ARG A 95 -9.34 -0.42 5.96
N ALA A 96 -8.77 -1.62 5.84
CA ALA A 96 -8.04 -2.02 4.64
C ALA A 96 -8.95 -2.04 3.41
N VAL A 97 -10.18 -2.55 3.53
CA VAL A 97 -11.18 -2.56 2.45
C VAL A 97 -11.50 -1.12 2.02
N ASN A 98 -11.78 -0.21 2.96
CA ASN A 98 -12.07 1.19 2.64
C ASN A 98 -10.90 1.86 1.89
N ASP A 99 -9.66 1.60 2.30
CA ASP A 99 -8.47 2.12 1.61
C ASP A 99 -8.35 1.54 0.19
N LEU A 100 -8.62 0.24 0.02
CA LEU A 100 -8.60 -0.39 -1.31
C LEU A 100 -9.72 0.12 -2.21
N GLU A 101 -10.91 0.39 -1.66
CA GLU A 101 -11.99 1.05 -2.40
C GLU A 101 -11.55 2.41 -2.91
N LYS A 102 -10.91 3.25 -2.07
CA LYS A 102 -10.37 4.54 -2.48
C LYS A 102 -9.28 4.42 -3.55
N SER A 103 -8.36 3.46 -3.39
CA SER A 103 -7.34 3.18 -4.41
C SER A 103 -7.96 2.81 -5.75
N LEU A 104 -9.01 1.95 -5.76
CA LEU A 104 -9.70 1.50 -6.96
C LEU A 104 -10.69 2.52 -7.55
N GLU A 105 -11.20 3.47 -6.75
CA GLU A 105 -11.91 4.64 -7.25
C GLU A 105 -10.98 5.53 -8.09
N LEU A 106 -9.73 5.69 -7.67
CA LEU A 106 -8.71 6.51 -8.33
C LEU A 106 -8.11 5.80 -9.55
N ASP A 107 -7.80 4.50 -9.42
CA ASP A 107 -7.33 3.65 -10.52
C ASP A 107 -8.10 2.32 -10.53
N PRO A 108 -9.17 2.22 -11.32
CA PRO A 108 -9.98 1.01 -11.42
C PRO A 108 -9.24 -0.22 -11.96
N ASN A 109 -8.09 -0.07 -12.59
CA ASN A 109 -7.30 -1.15 -13.18
C ASN A 109 -6.01 -1.46 -12.40
N PHE A 110 -5.87 -0.90 -11.21
CA PHE A 110 -4.73 -1.20 -10.34
C PHE A 110 -4.77 -2.68 -9.89
N THR A 111 -4.09 -3.53 -10.62
CA THR A 111 -4.14 -5.00 -10.49
C THR A 111 -3.76 -5.48 -9.08
N ASP A 112 -2.74 -4.87 -8.47
CA ASP A 112 -2.31 -5.23 -7.11
C ASP A 112 -3.39 -4.87 -6.06
N ALA A 113 -4.09 -3.75 -6.22
CA ALA A 113 -5.19 -3.36 -5.34
C ALA A 113 -6.42 -4.28 -5.53
N LEU A 114 -6.73 -4.68 -6.77
CA LEU A 114 -7.77 -5.67 -7.05
C LEU A 114 -7.47 -7.01 -6.38
N TYR A 115 -6.23 -7.48 -6.46
CA TYR A 115 -5.82 -8.72 -5.79
C TYR A 115 -5.85 -8.59 -4.26
N ALA A 116 -5.39 -7.45 -3.71
CA ALA A 116 -5.47 -7.18 -2.28
C ALA A 116 -6.93 -7.13 -1.78
N MET A 117 -7.85 -6.56 -2.57
CA MET A 117 -9.29 -6.57 -2.28
C MET A 117 -9.83 -8.00 -2.24
N ALA A 118 -9.49 -8.85 -3.22
CA ALA A 118 -9.87 -10.26 -3.21
C ALA A 118 -9.35 -10.98 -1.94
N ALA A 119 -8.10 -10.69 -1.53
CA ALA A 119 -7.53 -11.26 -0.31
C ALA A 119 -8.25 -10.79 0.96
N ALA A 120 -8.66 -9.52 1.02
CA ALA A 120 -9.45 -8.96 2.12
C ALA A 120 -10.84 -9.60 2.20
N LEU A 121 -11.54 -9.72 1.07
CA LEU A 121 -12.87 -10.34 0.98
C LEU A 121 -12.82 -11.82 1.36
N LYS A 122 -11.77 -12.54 0.98
CA LYS A 122 -11.55 -13.91 1.44
C LYS A 122 -11.47 -13.99 2.97
N LYS A 123 -10.75 -13.04 3.61
CA LYS A 123 -10.67 -12.98 5.09
C LYS A 123 -12.02 -12.67 5.74
N GLN A 124 -12.92 -11.99 5.02
CA GLN A 124 -14.32 -11.75 5.43
C GLN A 124 -15.27 -12.89 5.03
N GLU A 125 -14.78 -13.99 4.45
CA GLU A 125 -15.56 -15.12 3.94
C GLU A 125 -16.55 -14.76 2.81
N LYS A 126 -16.36 -13.62 2.16
CA LYS A 126 -17.16 -13.16 1.03
C LYS A 126 -16.64 -13.74 -0.29
N TYR A 127 -16.79 -15.04 -0.46
CA TYR A 127 -16.13 -15.81 -1.52
C TYR A 127 -16.59 -15.43 -2.93
N GLN A 128 -17.87 -15.11 -3.14
CA GLN A 128 -18.41 -14.73 -4.45
C GLN A 128 -17.83 -13.37 -4.91
N GLU A 129 -17.81 -12.38 -4.01
CA GLU A 129 -17.20 -11.09 -4.29
C GLU A 129 -15.68 -11.25 -4.53
N CYS A 130 -15.00 -12.07 -3.72
CA CYS A 130 -13.59 -12.41 -3.93
C CYS A 130 -13.33 -12.95 -5.33
N LEU A 131 -14.16 -13.90 -5.81
CA LEU A 131 -14.03 -14.46 -7.16
C LEU A 131 -14.18 -13.40 -8.25
N SER A 132 -15.13 -12.47 -8.12
CA SER A 132 -15.33 -11.38 -9.07
C SER A 132 -14.08 -10.50 -9.21
N TYR A 133 -13.42 -10.17 -8.09
CA TYR A 133 -12.16 -9.41 -8.13
C TYR A 133 -11.02 -10.23 -8.74
N LEU A 134 -10.93 -11.54 -8.45
CA LEU A 134 -9.92 -12.41 -9.05
C LEU A 134 -10.11 -12.56 -10.56
N ASP A 135 -11.35 -12.61 -11.04
CA ASP A 135 -11.65 -12.65 -12.46
C ASP A 135 -11.14 -11.38 -13.14
N ARG A 136 -11.41 -10.22 -12.54
CA ARG A 136 -10.93 -8.94 -13.07
C ARG A 136 -9.40 -8.84 -13.07
N VAL A 137 -8.72 -9.34 -12.04
CA VAL A 137 -7.24 -9.45 -12.03
C VAL A 137 -6.77 -10.28 -13.22
N LEU A 138 -7.40 -11.44 -13.49
CA LEU A 138 -7.00 -12.35 -14.55
C LEU A 138 -7.40 -11.89 -15.97
N GLU A 139 -8.40 -11.03 -16.10
CA GLU A 139 -8.71 -10.32 -17.34
C GLU A 139 -7.60 -9.31 -17.70
N LEU A 140 -7.09 -8.56 -16.69
CA LEU A 140 -6.03 -7.58 -16.88
C LEU A 140 -4.64 -8.23 -17.00
N GLN A 141 -4.39 -9.27 -16.21
CA GLN A 141 -3.14 -10.03 -16.17
C GLN A 141 -3.41 -11.53 -16.12
N PRO A 142 -3.57 -12.19 -17.30
CA PRO A 142 -3.88 -13.61 -17.36
C PRO A 142 -2.85 -14.53 -16.72
N ASP A 143 -1.60 -14.09 -16.58
CA ASP A 143 -0.48 -14.82 -16.01
C ASP A 143 -0.23 -14.55 -14.51
N PHE A 144 -1.13 -13.81 -13.83
CA PHE A 144 -1.03 -13.52 -12.41
C PHE A 144 -1.20 -14.80 -11.57
N ILE A 145 -0.07 -15.47 -11.26
CA ILE A 145 -0.03 -16.81 -10.65
C ILE A 145 -0.79 -16.86 -9.33
N HIS A 146 -0.63 -15.83 -8.47
CA HIS A 146 -1.29 -15.81 -7.16
C HIS A 146 -2.81 -15.70 -7.28
N ALA A 147 -3.32 -14.95 -8.24
CA ALA A 147 -4.77 -14.86 -8.48
C ALA A 147 -5.35 -16.18 -8.98
N ARG A 148 -4.67 -16.86 -9.90
CA ARG A 148 -5.08 -18.20 -10.35
C ARG A 148 -5.11 -19.21 -9.20
N ALA A 149 -4.05 -19.23 -8.38
CA ALA A 149 -3.96 -20.14 -7.24
C ALA A 149 -5.07 -19.89 -6.22
N LEU A 150 -5.32 -18.61 -5.89
CA LEU A 150 -6.36 -18.23 -4.96
C LEU A 150 -7.75 -18.57 -5.50
N LYS A 151 -8.03 -18.26 -6.78
CA LYS A 151 -9.30 -18.62 -7.44
C LYS A 151 -9.56 -20.10 -7.40
N LYS A 152 -8.55 -20.92 -7.77
CA LYS A 152 -8.66 -22.38 -7.72
C LYS A 152 -8.97 -22.88 -6.32
N LEU A 153 -8.28 -22.36 -5.30
CA LEU A 153 -8.52 -22.71 -3.89
C LEU A 153 -9.96 -22.41 -3.46
N ILE A 154 -10.48 -21.21 -3.81
CA ILE A 154 -11.84 -20.79 -3.44
C ILE A 154 -12.87 -21.72 -4.08
N LEU A 155 -12.75 -21.98 -5.40
CA LEU A 155 -13.67 -22.85 -6.13
C LEU A 155 -13.68 -24.30 -5.62
N GLN A 156 -12.53 -24.81 -5.18
CA GLN A 156 -12.44 -26.20 -4.69
C GLN A 156 -12.97 -26.38 -3.26
N LYS A 157 -12.93 -25.35 -2.44
CA LYS A 157 -13.14 -25.49 -0.99
C LYS A 157 -14.41 -24.81 -0.48
N TYR A 158 -14.92 -23.80 -1.18
CA TYR A 158 -15.96 -22.93 -0.67
C TYR A 158 -17.13 -22.68 -1.62
N VAL A 159 -17.05 -23.19 -2.84
CA VAL A 159 -18.09 -23.12 -3.88
C VAL A 159 -18.34 -24.50 -4.45
#